data_3e7678054125752de23b56a147593c80
#
_entry.id   3e7678054125752de23b56a147593c80
#
_cell.length_a   1.000
_cell.length_b   1.000
_cell.length_c   1.000
_cell.angle_alpha   90.00
_cell.angle_beta   90.00
_cell.angle_gamma   90.00
#
_symmetry.space_group_name_H-M   'P 1'
#
loop_
_entity.id
_entity.type
_entity.pdbx_description
1 polymer ?
#
loop_
_entity_poly.entity_id
_entity_poly.type
_entity_poly.pdbx_seq_one_letter_code
_entity_poly.pdbx_strand_id
1 'polypeptide(L)'
;MKLLIMCEGPNELKIINILLENQKLKFSSDDLLGLVPYHARQIKSSAAVKAALNLYPDEVHVLRIGDGQNEKLEIPSAYKDKITLVEKYNHVGSKAASSYH
;
A
#
# COMPACT_ATOMS: atom_id res chain seq x y z
N MET A 1 -1.34 5.41 13.18
CA MET A 1 -0.81 4.48 12.18
C MET A 1 -1.64 4.54 10.91
N LYS A 2 -0.98 4.56 9.77
CA LYS A 2 -1.66 4.58 8.47
C LYS A 2 -1.20 3.41 7.63
N LEU A 3 -2.02 3.04 6.65
CA LEU A 3 -1.73 1.96 5.73
C LEU A 3 -1.33 2.55 4.38
N LEU A 4 -0.14 2.19 3.91
CA LEU A 4 0.31 2.58 2.57
C LEU A 4 0.03 1.42 1.62
N ILE A 5 -0.86 1.63 0.66
CA ILE A 5 -1.17 0.62 -0.34
C ILE A 5 -0.42 0.97 -1.61
N MET A 6 0.38 0.01 -2.09
CA MET A 6 1.14 0.14 -3.32
C MET A 6 0.67 -0.94 -4.30
N CYS A 7 0.13 -0.52 -5.43
CA CYS A 7 -0.35 -1.43 -6.46
C CYS A 7 0.66 -1.49 -7.59
N GLU A 8 1.04 -2.69 -8.01
CA GLU A 8 2.08 -2.88 -9.02
C GLU A 8 1.59 -2.60 -10.43
N GLY A 9 0.29 -2.67 -10.66
CA GLY A 9 -0.28 -2.45 -11.98
C GLY A 9 -1.54 -1.63 -11.95
N PRO A 10 -1.97 -1.11 -13.11
CA PRO A 10 -3.17 -0.29 -13.18
C PRO A 10 -4.46 -1.07 -12.88
N ASN A 11 -4.47 -2.38 -13.19
CA ASN A 11 -5.65 -3.19 -12.92
C ASN A 11 -5.86 -3.38 -11.42
N GLU A 12 -4.79 -3.64 -10.68
CA GLU A 12 -4.86 -3.78 -9.24
C GLU A 12 -5.32 -2.47 -8.58
N LEU A 13 -4.78 -1.36 -9.08
CA LEU A 13 -5.18 -0.05 -8.58
C LEU A 13 -6.66 0.20 -8.79
N LYS A 14 -7.16 -0.12 -9.97
CA LYS A 14 -8.57 0.06 -10.31
C LYS A 14 -9.46 -0.77 -9.41
N ILE A 15 -9.08 -2.03 -9.19
CA ILE A 15 -9.88 -2.94 -8.36
C ILE A 15 -9.92 -2.45 -6.92
N ILE A 16 -8.78 -2.03 -6.38
CA ILE A 16 -8.73 -1.54 -5.01
C ILE A 16 -9.59 -0.28 -4.85
N ASN A 17 -9.54 0.62 -5.83
CA ASN A 17 -10.37 1.82 -5.76
C ASN A 17 -11.85 1.48 -5.79
N ILE A 18 -12.26 0.52 -6.61
CA ILE A 18 -13.65 0.09 -6.66
C ILE A 18 -14.07 -0.49 -5.31
N LEU A 19 -13.22 -1.33 -4.72
CA LEU A 19 -13.54 -1.94 -3.42
C LEU A 19 -13.66 -0.88 -2.32
N LEU A 20 -12.79 0.14 -2.35
CA LEU A 20 -12.86 1.22 -1.38
C LEU A 20 -14.14 2.04 -1.53
N GLU A 21 -14.50 2.37 -2.79
CA GLU A 21 -15.71 3.15 -3.05
C GLU A 21 -16.97 2.43 -2.59
N ASN A 22 -16.98 1.11 -2.69
CA ASN A 22 -18.13 0.30 -2.33
C ASN A 22 -18.06 -0.23 -0.90
N GLN A 23 -17.06 0.22 -0.14
CA GLN A 23 -16.90 -0.14 1.27
C GLN A 23 -16.83 -1.65 1.49
N LYS A 24 -16.12 -2.33 0.60
CA LYS A 24 -15.97 -3.80 0.67
C LYS A 24 -14.75 -4.24 1.46
N LEU A 25 -13.89 -3.30 1.87
CA LEU A 25 -12.68 -3.62 2.61
C LEU A 25 -12.86 -3.32 4.09
N LYS A 26 -12.00 -3.91 4.91
CA LYS A 26 -12.03 -3.70 6.35
C LYS A 26 -11.52 -2.32 6.76
N PHE A 27 -10.91 -1.61 5.83
CA PHE A 27 -10.38 -0.26 6.05
C PHE A 27 -11.00 0.68 5.02
N SER A 28 -10.92 1.98 5.29
CA SER A 28 -11.45 2.99 4.40
C SER A 28 -10.32 3.90 3.91
N SER A 29 -10.66 4.83 3.02
CA SER A 29 -9.69 5.79 2.53
C SER A 29 -9.04 6.61 3.65
N ASP A 30 -9.78 6.84 4.73
CA ASP A 30 -9.25 7.60 5.86
C ASP A 30 -8.10 6.89 6.56
N ASP A 31 -8.02 5.57 6.42
CA ASP A 31 -6.94 4.79 7.01
C ASP A 31 -5.70 4.77 6.15
N LEU A 32 -5.77 5.31 4.94
CA LEU A 32 -4.67 5.22 3.98
C LEU A 32 -3.75 6.42 4.06
N LEU A 33 -2.46 6.15 3.98
CA LEU A 33 -1.47 7.20 3.83
C LEU A 33 -1.75 7.92 2.51
N GLY A 34 -1.92 9.25 2.58
CA GLY A 34 -2.25 10.03 1.39
C GLY A 34 -3.68 9.89 0.93
N LEU A 35 -4.51 9.14 1.65
CA LEU A 35 -5.94 8.96 1.41
C LEU A 35 -6.28 8.22 0.13
N VAL A 36 -5.29 7.65 -0.55
CA VAL A 36 -5.48 6.90 -1.81
C VAL A 36 -4.48 5.75 -1.87
N PRO A 37 -4.78 4.69 -2.63
CA PRO A 37 -3.76 3.71 -2.98
C PRO A 37 -2.86 4.29 -4.07
N TYR A 38 -1.61 3.84 -4.09
CA TYR A 38 -0.63 4.35 -5.04
C TYR A 38 -0.28 3.31 -6.08
N HIS A 39 -0.03 3.78 -7.32
CA HIS A 39 0.51 2.94 -8.38
C HIS A 39 2.02 3.04 -8.32
N ALA A 40 2.66 2.10 -7.66
CA ALA A 40 4.11 2.14 -7.46
C ALA A 40 4.62 0.74 -7.13
N ARG A 41 5.78 0.40 -7.67
CA ARG A 41 6.43 -0.87 -7.35
C ARG A 41 7.40 -0.73 -6.19
N GLN A 42 8.11 0.38 -6.12
CA GLN A 42 9.10 0.63 -5.09
C GLN A 42 8.90 2.03 -4.51
N ILE A 43 9.23 2.18 -3.25
CA ILE A 43 9.13 3.47 -2.58
C ILE A 43 10.10 4.46 -3.21
N LYS A 44 11.33 4.03 -3.46
CA LYS A 44 12.37 4.92 -3.94
C LYS A 44 12.09 5.50 -5.32
N SER A 45 11.27 4.82 -6.11
CA SER A 45 10.97 5.27 -7.46
C SER A 45 9.70 6.09 -7.56
N SER A 46 9.02 6.34 -6.45
CA SER A 46 7.76 7.09 -6.45
C SER A 46 7.90 8.36 -5.62
N ALA A 47 7.91 9.49 -6.31
CA ALA A 47 7.96 10.78 -5.63
C ALA A 47 6.73 11.00 -4.76
N ALA A 48 5.56 10.55 -5.23
CA ALA A 48 4.32 10.72 -4.49
C ALA A 48 4.34 9.94 -3.17
N VAL A 49 4.82 8.70 -3.21
CA VAL A 49 4.92 7.87 -2.01
C VAL A 49 5.91 8.49 -1.02
N LYS A 50 7.07 8.92 -1.52
CA LYS A 50 8.06 9.53 -0.65
C LYS A 50 7.54 10.81 0.00
N ALA A 51 6.83 11.63 -0.76
CA ALA A 51 6.25 12.86 -0.21
C ALA A 51 5.25 12.55 0.89
N ALA A 52 4.40 11.54 0.67
CA ALA A 52 3.42 11.16 1.68
C ALA A 52 4.09 10.65 2.94
N LEU A 53 5.16 9.84 2.80
CA LEU A 53 5.91 9.35 3.95
C LEU A 53 6.60 10.47 4.72
N ASN A 54 7.12 11.46 4.00
CA ASN A 54 7.79 12.58 4.64
C ASN A 54 6.85 13.44 5.45
N LEU A 55 5.59 13.54 5.02
CA LEU A 55 4.61 14.37 5.70
C LEU A 55 3.97 13.70 6.90
N TYR A 56 3.99 12.38 6.94
CA TYR A 56 3.33 11.66 8.02
C TYR A 56 4.36 11.24 9.07
N PRO A 57 4.26 11.72 10.31
CA PRO A 57 5.32 11.51 11.31
C PRO A 57 5.26 10.20 12.07
N ASP A 58 4.24 9.38 11.83
CA ASP A 58 3.99 8.20 12.64
C ASP A 58 4.24 6.92 11.84
N GLU A 59 3.97 5.78 12.46
CA GLU A 59 4.19 4.47 11.87
C GLU A 59 3.30 4.23 10.66
N VAL A 60 3.87 3.58 9.64
CA VAL A 60 3.17 3.25 8.40
C VAL A 60 3.32 1.75 8.13
N HIS A 61 2.21 1.10 7.84
CA HIS A 61 2.22 -0.29 7.39
C HIS A 61 2.06 -0.33 5.88
N VAL A 62 2.91 -1.08 5.21
CA VAL A 62 2.91 -1.15 3.74
C VAL A 62 2.28 -2.45 3.28
N LEU A 63 1.31 -2.34 2.40
CA LEU A 63 0.69 -3.48 1.75
C LEU A 63 0.91 -3.35 0.25
N ARG A 64 1.64 -4.32 -0.33
CA ARG A 64 1.85 -4.36 -1.78
C ARG A 64 0.89 -5.34 -2.41
N ILE A 65 0.25 -4.91 -3.48
CA ILE A 65 -0.73 -5.72 -4.21
C ILE A 65 -0.26 -5.85 -5.65
N GLY A 66 -0.10 -7.08 -6.11
CA GLY A 66 0.41 -7.32 -7.45
C GLY A 66 0.17 -8.74 -7.91
N ASP A 67 0.78 -9.09 -9.01
CA ASP A 67 0.55 -10.37 -9.69
C ASP A 67 1.56 -11.46 -9.32
N GLY A 68 2.29 -11.27 -8.25
CA GLY A 68 3.18 -12.31 -7.78
C GLY A 68 4.61 -12.18 -8.24
N GLN A 69 4.98 -11.04 -8.77
CA GLN A 69 6.36 -10.81 -9.11
C GLN A 69 7.23 -10.93 -7.88
N ASN A 70 8.44 -11.43 -8.07
CA ASN A 70 9.32 -11.72 -6.96
C ASN A 70 10.15 -10.54 -6.51
N GLU A 71 9.89 -9.40 -7.08
CA GLU A 71 10.62 -8.19 -6.71
C GLU A 71 10.37 -7.86 -5.24
N LYS A 72 11.46 -7.77 -4.49
CA LYS A 72 11.37 -7.47 -3.08
C LYS A 72 11.20 -5.98 -2.87
N LEU A 73 10.38 -5.60 -1.93
CA LEU A 73 10.25 -4.19 -1.59
C LEU A 73 11.50 -3.74 -0.84
N GLU A 74 12.15 -2.72 -1.38
CA GLU A 74 13.30 -2.12 -0.73
C GLU A 74 12.83 -0.93 0.08
N ILE A 75 13.16 -0.91 1.36
CA ILE A 75 12.77 0.19 2.23
C ILE A 75 13.96 1.12 2.36
N PRO A 76 13.85 2.37 1.86
CA PRO A 76 14.94 3.32 2.00
C PRO A 76 15.30 3.52 3.47
N SER A 77 16.59 3.71 3.73
CA SER A 77 17.08 3.80 5.10
C SER A 77 16.41 4.94 5.88
N ALA A 78 15.99 6.00 5.19
CA ALA A 78 15.31 7.11 5.85
C ALA A 78 13.99 6.70 6.47
N TYR A 79 13.38 5.60 6.02
CA TYR A 79 12.06 5.19 6.49
C TYR A 79 12.07 3.87 7.25
N LYS A 80 13.23 3.29 7.51
CA LYS A 80 13.31 1.95 8.11
C LYS A 80 12.62 1.85 9.47
N ASP A 81 12.72 2.88 10.26
CA ASP A 81 12.13 2.87 11.60
C ASP A 81 10.64 3.17 11.60
N LYS A 82 10.13 3.62 10.47
CA LYS A 82 8.75 4.06 10.35
C LYS A 82 7.87 3.01 9.67
N ILE A 83 8.45 2.17 8.82
CA ILE A 83 7.70 1.27 7.96
C ILE A 83 7.71 -0.16 8.48
N THR A 84 6.52 -0.76 8.54
CA THR A 84 6.34 -2.19 8.80
C THR A 84 5.71 -2.79 7.56
N LEU A 85 6.39 -3.79 6.97
CA LEU A 85 5.88 -4.44 5.77
C LEU A 85 4.81 -5.46 6.15
N VAL A 86 3.61 -5.25 5.64
CA VAL A 86 2.54 -6.21 5.77
C VAL A 86 2.77 -7.31 4.73
N GLU A 87 2.19 -8.46 4.96
CA GLU A 87 2.38 -9.59 4.08
C GLU A 87 2.05 -9.26 2.63
N LYS A 88 2.89 -9.74 1.71
CA LYS A 88 2.72 -9.51 0.29
C LYS A 88 1.84 -10.60 -0.31
N TYR A 89 0.86 -10.20 -1.10
CA TYR A 89 -0.01 -11.14 -1.80
C TYR A 89 0.17 -11.02 -3.30
N ASN A 90 0.05 -12.16 -3.98
CA ASN A 90 0.31 -12.24 -5.41
C ASN A 90 -0.84 -11.72 -6.25
N HIS A 91 -2.03 -11.65 -5.71
CA HIS A 91 -3.17 -11.15 -6.45
C HIS A 91 -4.09 -10.41 -5.52
N VAL A 92 -4.77 -9.45 -6.11
CA VAL A 92 -5.76 -8.67 -5.40
C VAL A 92 -6.94 -9.54 -5.07
N GLY A 93 -7.49 -9.36 -3.92
CA GLY A 93 -8.72 -10.03 -3.62
C GLY A 93 -8.92 -10.25 -2.16
N SER A 94 -9.72 -11.26 -1.88
CA SER A 94 -10.18 -11.50 -0.54
C SER A 94 -9.05 -11.73 0.46
N LYS A 95 -7.94 -12.28 0.01
CA LYS A 95 -6.86 -12.58 0.93
C LYS A 95 -6.21 -11.30 1.46
N ALA A 96 -5.94 -10.34 0.57
CA ALA A 96 -5.39 -9.06 1.01
C ALA A 96 -6.35 -8.35 1.95
N ALA A 97 -7.63 -8.36 1.62
CA ALA A 97 -8.64 -7.73 2.46
C ALA A 97 -8.80 -8.46 3.79
N SER A 98 -8.76 -9.79 3.78
CA SER A 98 -9.00 -10.57 4.99
C SER A 98 -7.83 -10.55 5.96
N SER A 99 -6.62 -10.34 5.47
CA SER A 99 -5.45 -10.32 6.36
C SER A 99 -5.37 -9.04 7.17
N TYR A 100 -6.11 -8.04 6.78
CA TYR A 100 -6.06 -6.74 7.44
C TYR A 100 -7.36 -6.49 8.19
N HIS A 101 -7.47 -7.14 9.30
CA HIS A 101 -8.65 -6.99 10.16
C HIS A 101 -8.42 -6.06 11.30
#